data_b061beb9e03ef78ded556362b31a1748
#
_entry.id   b061beb9e03ef78ded556362b31a1748
#
_cell.length_a   1.000
_cell.length_b   1.000
_cell.length_c   1.000
_cell.angle_alpha   90.00
_cell.angle_beta   90.00
_cell.angle_gamma   90.00
#
_symmetry.space_group_name_H-M   'P 1'
#
loop_
_entity.id
_entity.type
_entity.pdbx_description
1 polymer ?
#
loop_
_entity_poly.entity_id
_entity_poly.type
_entity_poly.pdbx_seq_one_letter_code
_entity_poly.pdbx_strand_id
1 'polypeptide(L)'
;MGDNMKKQFIVTAVLSLFCAAVLVYSNALLKYSNDVINKERAMYLQLIHLSVPTEAKVVKLETQRYILGDCTLNCVLSCKNIDISEQLKESINKNGWIIIESNAKKTIYKKGNVLLIFDDSRDVYSLLFVDCRDQIVSFLYGLPLSR
;
A
#
# COMPACT_ATOMS: atom_id res chain seq x y z
N MET A 1 -31.69 27.95 43.92
CA MET A 1 -31.58 26.52 43.64
C MET A 1 -31.51 26.18 42.15
N GLY A 2 -31.91 27.07 41.23
CA GLY A 2 -31.92 26.79 39.77
C GLY A 2 -30.58 26.89 39.04
N ASP A 3 -29.64 27.73 39.49
CA ASP A 3 -28.40 27.99 38.73
C ASP A 3 -27.36 26.86 38.82
N ASN A 4 -27.28 26.19 39.97
CA ASN A 4 -26.36 25.05 40.13
C ASN A 4 -26.81 23.83 39.31
N MET A 5 -28.14 23.61 39.19
CA MET A 5 -28.67 22.54 38.36
C MET A 5 -28.40 22.76 36.87
N LYS A 6 -28.53 24.01 36.38
CA LYS A 6 -28.19 24.36 35.00
C LYS A 6 -26.73 24.15 34.70
N LYS A 7 -25.83 24.58 35.62
CA LYS A 7 -24.39 24.37 35.45
C LYS A 7 -24.01 22.89 35.41
N GLN A 8 -24.57 22.08 36.30
CA GLN A 8 -24.35 20.63 36.30
C GLN A 8 -24.83 19.97 34.99
N PHE A 9 -26.02 20.37 34.50
CA PHE A 9 -26.56 19.85 33.26
C PHE A 9 -25.64 20.18 32.06
N ILE A 10 -25.16 21.43 31.98
CA ILE A 10 -24.21 21.85 30.90
C ILE A 10 -22.92 21.06 30.98
N VAL A 11 -22.32 20.91 32.16
CA VAL A 11 -21.09 20.14 32.34
C VAL A 11 -21.27 18.67 31.91
N THR A 12 -22.38 18.05 32.31
CA THR A 12 -22.67 16.67 31.93
C THR A 12 -22.89 16.52 30.42
N ALA A 13 -23.59 17.46 29.80
CA ALA A 13 -23.80 17.46 28.35
C ALA A 13 -22.48 17.63 27.56
N VAL A 14 -21.61 18.53 27.98
CA VAL A 14 -20.29 18.73 27.39
C VAL A 14 -19.40 17.48 27.54
N LEU A 15 -19.42 16.88 28.75
CA LEU A 15 -18.65 15.66 29.01
C LEU A 15 -19.13 14.48 28.16
N SER A 16 -20.44 14.31 28.01
CA SER A 16 -21.01 13.23 27.19
C SER A 16 -20.71 13.43 25.70
N LEU A 17 -20.75 14.67 25.19
CA LEU A 17 -20.35 15.00 23.82
C LEU A 17 -18.86 14.70 23.58
N PHE A 18 -18.02 15.06 24.56
CA PHE A 18 -16.58 14.77 24.46
C PHE A 18 -16.31 13.26 24.46
N CYS A 19 -16.94 12.49 25.34
CA CYS A 19 -16.81 11.03 25.34
C CYS A 19 -17.29 10.40 24.02
N ALA A 20 -18.42 10.86 23.48
CA ALA A 20 -18.91 10.40 22.18
C ALA A 20 -17.93 10.70 21.06
N ALA A 21 -17.35 11.91 21.02
CA ALA A 21 -16.35 12.28 20.04
C ALA A 21 -15.08 11.41 20.13
N VAL A 22 -14.60 11.13 21.35
CA VAL A 22 -13.44 10.23 21.57
C VAL A 22 -13.74 8.82 21.10
N LEU A 23 -14.93 8.28 21.37
CA LEU A 23 -15.32 6.95 20.90
C LEU A 23 -15.40 6.85 19.39
N VAL A 24 -15.99 7.85 18.72
CA VAL A 24 -16.06 7.91 17.25
C VAL A 24 -14.65 7.97 16.66
N TYR A 25 -13.79 8.83 17.21
CA TYR A 25 -12.42 8.98 16.76
C TYR A 25 -11.60 7.68 16.94
N SER A 26 -11.74 7.03 18.11
CA SER A 26 -11.06 5.75 18.38
C SER A 26 -11.50 4.64 17.44
N ASN A 27 -12.79 4.53 17.16
CA ASN A 27 -13.31 3.55 16.19
C ASN A 27 -12.83 3.85 14.78
N ALA A 28 -12.77 5.12 14.37
CA ALA A 28 -12.23 5.51 13.07
C ALA A 28 -10.74 5.14 12.94
N LEU A 29 -9.93 5.38 13.99
CA LEU A 29 -8.52 4.99 14.02
C LEU A 29 -8.32 3.48 13.93
N LEU A 30 -9.12 2.70 14.67
CA LEU A 30 -9.05 1.24 14.63
C LEU A 30 -9.39 0.69 13.24
N LYS A 31 -10.45 1.20 12.63
CA LYS A 31 -10.85 0.81 11.28
C LYS A 31 -9.75 1.14 10.26
N TYR A 32 -9.18 2.34 10.35
CA TYR A 32 -8.07 2.78 9.53
C TYR A 32 -6.84 1.87 9.66
N SER A 33 -6.44 1.56 10.91
CA SER A 33 -5.30 0.67 11.17
C SER A 33 -5.51 -0.72 10.58
N ASN A 34 -6.70 -1.30 10.74
CA ASN A 34 -7.03 -2.61 10.19
C ASN A 34 -7.03 -2.61 8.66
N ASP A 35 -7.50 -1.54 8.02
CA ASP A 35 -7.49 -1.39 6.56
C ASP A 35 -6.06 -1.36 6.01
N VAL A 36 -5.16 -0.60 6.64
CA VAL A 36 -3.75 -0.52 6.24
C VAL A 36 -3.06 -1.88 6.39
N ILE A 37 -3.30 -2.59 7.50
CA ILE A 37 -2.74 -3.92 7.74
C ILE A 37 -3.23 -4.91 6.68
N ASN A 38 -4.51 -4.87 6.31
CA ASN A 38 -5.07 -5.76 5.30
C ASN A 38 -4.51 -5.45 3.89
N LYS A 39 -4.31 -4.18 3.56
CA LYS A 39 -3.65 -3.75 2.31
C LYS A 39 -2.22 -4.27 2.24
N GLU A 40 -1.45 -4.05 3.29
CA GLU A 40 -0.07 -4.52 3.40
C GLU A 40 0.01 -6.05 3.24
N ARG A 41 -0.82 -6.78 3.98
CA ARG A 41 -0.90 -8.25 3.88
C ARG A 41 -1.24 -8.72 2.47
N ALA A 42 -2.16 -8.05 1.80
CA ALA A 42 -2.51 -8.37 0.43
C ALA A 42 -1.33 -8.18 -0.54
N MET A 43 -0.52 -7.13 -0.37
CA MET A 43 0.68 -6.91 -1.18
C MET A 43 1.76 -7.97 -0.90
N TYR A 44 1.99 -8.34 0.36
CA TYR A 44 2.91 -9.43 0.70
C TYR A 44 2.48 -10.76 0.07
N LEU A 45 1.19 -11.07 0.07
CA LEU A 45 0.67 -12.27 -0.60
C LEU A 45 0.92 -12.21 -2.11
N GLN A 46 0.74 -11.06 -2.76
CA GLN A 46 1.07 -10.90 -4.17
C GLN A 46 2.56 -11.12 -4.43
N LEU A 47 3.45 -10.58 -3.59
CA LEU A 47 4.88 -10.79 -3.70
C LEU A 47 5.27 -12.27 -3.54
N ILE A 48 4.70 -12.96 -2.55
CA ILE A 48 4.98 -14.39 -2.29
C ILE A 48 4.55 -15.26 -3.47
N HIS A 49 3.47 -14.90 -4.15
CA HIS A 49 3.01 -15.62 -5.32
C HIS A 49 3.89 -15.40 -6.57
N LEU A 50 4.74 -14.38 -6.57
CA LEU A 50 5.74 -14.25 -7.63
C LEU A 50 6.85 -15.27 -7.41
N SER A 51 7.10 -16.11 -8.41
CA SER A 51 8.22 -17.05 -8.38
C SER A 51 9.53 -16.30 -8.59
N VAL A 52 10.10 -15.82 -7.50
CA VAL A 52 11.42 -15.16 -7.53
C VAL A 52 12.48 -16.23 -7.74
N PRO A 53 13.38 -16.08 -8.73
CA PRO A 53 14.46 -17.02 -8.96
C PRO A 53 15.32 -17.23 -7.71
N THR A 54 15.79 -18.45 -7.49
CA THR A 54 16.58 -18.83 -6.30
C THR A 54 17.94 -18.12 -6.25
N GLU A 55 18.46 -17.68 -7.37
CA GLU A 55 19.70 -16.93 -7.51
C GLU A 55 19.58 -15.47 -7.06
N ALA A 56 18.33 -14.96 -7.02
CA ALA A 56 18.08 -13.60 -6.59
C ALA A 56 18.13 -13.48 -5.06
N LYS A 57 18.82 -12.46 -4.59
CA LYS A 57 18.86 -12.10 -3.17
C LYS A 57 17.97 -10.90 -2.90
N VAL A 58 17.12 -11.00 -1.90
CA VAL A 58 16.38 -9.84 -1.39
C VAL A 58 17.37 -8.93 -0.67
N VAL A 59 17.60 -7.75 -1.22
CA VAL A 59 18.48 -6.72 -0.65
C VAL A 59 17.71 -5.80 0.27
N LYS A 60 16.46 -5.50 -0.10
CA LYS A 60 15.60 -4.59 0.65
C LYS A 60 14.16 -5.08 0.55
N LEU A 61 13.48 -5.05 1.67
CA LEU A 61 12.04 -5.30 1.75
C LEU A 61 11.48 -4.34 2.79
N GLU A 62 10.72 -3.36 2.36
CA GLU A 62 10.16 -2.36 3.24
C GLU A 62 8.75 -1.98 2.86
N THR A 63 7.96 -1.64 3.86
CA THR A 63 6.62 -1.08 3.70
C THR A 63 6.62 0.36 4.14
N GLN A 64 6.03 1.24 3.35
CA GLN A 64 5.76 2.62 3.74
C GLN A 64 4.25 2.78 3.92
N ARG A 65 3.86 3.33 5.06
CA ARG A 65 2.47 3.63 5.41
C ARG A 65 2.28 5.14 5.37
N TYR A 66 1.21 5.56 4.71
CA TYR A 66 0.87 6.96 4.55
C TYR A 66 -0.28 7.36 5.44
N ILE A 67 -0.36 8.65 5.79
CA ILE A 67 -1.34 9.19 6.75
C ILE A 67 -2.79 8.94 6.31
N LEU A 68 -3.05 8.86 5.01
CA LEU A 68 -4.39 8.66 4.44
C LEU A 68 -4.80 7.18 4.26
N GLY A 69 -4.06 6.24 4.83
CA GLY A 69 -4.40 4.80 4.79
C GLY A 69 -3.86 4.06 3.60
N ASP A 70 -2.98 4.68 2.85
CA ASP A 70 -2.28 4.02 1.78
C ASP A 70 -1.02 3.35 2.31
N CYS A 71 -0.60 2.33 1.60
CA CYS A 71 0.68 1.70 1.83
C CYS A 71 1.32 1.29 0.51
N THR A 72 2.64 1.23 0.53
CA THR A 72 3.43 0.67 -0.55
C THR A 72 4.33 -0.42 0.00
N LEU A 73 4.60 -1.44 -0.79
CA LEU A 73 5.59 -2.48 -0.50
C LEU A 73 6.67 -2.42 -1.56
N ASN A 74 7.89 -2.17 -1.14
CA ASN A 74 9.07 -2.14 -2.01
C ASN A 74 9.95 -3.36 -1.73
N CYS A 75 10.14 -4.19 -2.74
CA CYS A 75 11.06 -5.32 -2.73
C CYS A 75 12.17 -5.08 -3.74
N VAL A 76 13.41 -5.02 -3.27
CA VAL A 76 14.58 -4.88 -4.13
C VAL A 76 15.34 -6.19 -4.13
N LEU A 77 15.53 -6.73 -5.33
CA LEU A 77 16.27 -7.96 -5.60
C LEU A 77 17.61 -7.61 -6.24
N SER A 78 18.64 -8.37 -5.90
CA SER A 78 19.92 -8.32 -6.60
C SER A 78 20.28 -9.70 -7.12
N CYS A 79 20.70 -9.78 -8.36
CA CYS A 79 21.22 -10.99 -8.97
C CYS A 79 22.47 -10.64 -9.77
N LYS A 80 23.61 -11.11 -9.31
CA LYS A 80 24.88 -10.87 -9.99
C LYS A 80 25.10 -11.93 -11.08
N ASN A 81 25.55 -11.48 -12.25
CA ASN A 81 25.94 -12.33 -13.38
C ASN A 81 24.81 -13.10 -14.09
N ILE A 82 23.56 -12.94 -13.69
CA ILE A 82 22.42 -13.58 -14.35
C ILE A 82 21.32 -12.54 -14.51
N ASP A 83 20.87 -12.36 -15.74
CA ASP A 83 19.68 -11.53 -15.99
C ASP A 83 18.42 -12.34 -15.70
N ILE A 84 17.70 -11.93 -14.66
CA ILE A 84 16.44 -12.56 -14.23
C ILE A 84 15.21 -11.78 -14.69
N SER A 85 15.38 -10.71 -15.46
CA SER A 85 14.32 -9.82 -15.89
C SER A 85 13.17 -10.56 -16.58
N GLU A 86 13.50 -11.39 -17.56
CA GLU A 86 12.47 -12.14 -18.32
C GLU A 86 11.76 -13.18 -17.44
N GLN A 87 12.47 -13.85 -16.54
CA GLN A 87 11.86 -14.81 -15.61
C GLN A 87 10.88 -14.12 -14.65
N LEU A 88 11.25 -12.92 -14.16
CA LEU A 88 10.35 -12.12 -13.31
C LEU A 88 9.13 -11.64 -14.08
N LYS A 89 9.31 -11.12 -15.30
CA LYS A 89 8.19 -10.69 -16.16
C LYS A 89 7.25 -11.86 -16.48
N GLU A 90 7.80 -13.02 -16.79
CA GLU A 90 6.99 -14.22 -17.04
C GLU A 90 6.22 -14.65 -15.80
N SER A 91 6.85 -14.63 -14.62
CA SER A 91 6.20 -14.92 -13.35
C SER A 91 5.08 -13.91 -13.06
N ILE A 92 5.30 -12.62 -13.27
CA ILE A 92 4.30 -11.57 -13.10
C ILE A 92 3.10 -11.84 -14.02
N ASN A 93 3.33 -12.10 -15.29
CA ASN A 93 2.28 -12.37 -16.27
C ASN A 93 1.48 -13.65 -15.93
N LYS A 94 2.16 -14.74 -15.55
CA LYS A 94 1.52 -16.01 -15.11
C LYS A 94 0.62 -15.83 -13.89
N ASN A 95 0.94 -14.87 -13.04
CA ASN A 95 0.14 -14.53 -11.86
C ASN A 95 -1.04 -13.59 -12.16
N GLY A 96 -1.34 -13.34 -13.44
CA GLY A 96 -2.52 -12.59 -13.88
C GLY A 96 -2.40 -11.07 -13.76
N TRP A 97 -1.16 -10.55 -13.77
CA TRP A 97 -0.91 -9.14 -13.87
C TRP A 97 -1.00 -8.68 -15.34
N ILE A 98 -1.59 -7.53 -15.57
CA ILE A 98 -1.80 -6.96 -16.91
C ILE A 98 -0.89 -5.74 -17.07
N ILE A 99 -0.13 -5.70 -18.16
CA ILE A 99 0.72 -4.55 -18.49
C ILE A 99 -0.17 -3.37 -18.86
N ILE A 100 0.05 -2.21 -18.22
CA ILE A 100 -0.61 -0.95 -18.57
C ILE A 100 0.35 0.06 -19.20
N GLU A 101 1.63 -0.02 -18.86
CA GLU A 101 2.67 0.83 -19.45
C GLU A 101 4.00 0.08 -19.44
N SER A 102 4.82 0.24 -20.48
CA SER A 102 6.15 -0.34 -20.54
C SER A 102 7.10 0.55 -21.32
N ASN A 103 8.30 0.71 -20.79
CA ASN A 103 9.43 1.33 -21.47
C ASN A 103 10.70 0.49 -21.26
N ALA A 104 11.84 0.93 -21.76
CA ALA A 104 13.09 0.16 -21.75
C ALA A 104 13.58 -0.27 -20.35
N LYS A 105 13.19 0.42 -19.28
CA LYS A 105 13.67 0.15 -17.92
C LYS A 105 12.54 -0.16 -16.92
N LYS A 106 11.34 0.32 -17.20
CA LYS A 106 10.23 0.29 -16.26
C LYS A 106 9.00 -0.30 -16.94
N THR A 107 8.36 -1.25 -16.28
CA THR A 107 7.07 -1.79 -16.70
C THR A 107 6.09 -1.66 -15.54
N ILE A 108 4.89 -1.16 -15.83
CA ILE A 108 3.82 -1.01 -14.87
C ILE A 108 2.76 -2.05 -15.17
N TYR A 109 2.46 -2.86 -14.19
CA TYR A 109 1.43 -3.88 -14.24
C TYR A 109 0.28 -3.52 -13.30
N LYS A 110 -0.92 -4.02 -13.60
CA LYS A 110 -2.12 -3.87 -12.77
C LYS A 110 -2.76 -5.23 -12.49
N LYS A 111 -3.19 -5.43 -11.25
CA LYS A 111 -4.01 -6.55 -10.84
C LYS A 111 -5.02 -6.09 -9.79
N GLY A 112 -6.30 -6.03 -10.16
CA GLY A 112 -7.32 -5.42 -9.31
C GLY A 112 -7.01 -3.96 -9.02
N ASN A 113 -6.91 -3.61 -7.74
CA ASN A 113 -6.60 -2.25 -7.27
C ASN A 113 -5.11 -2.04 -6.95
N VAL A 114 -4.25 -2.99 -7.29
CA VAL A 114 -2.81 -2.90 -7.01
C VAL A 114 -2.07 -2.66 -8.32
N LEU A 115 -1.15 -1.70 -8.31
CA LEU A 115 -0.13 -1.54 -9.33
C LEU A 115 1.18 -2.17 -8.84
N LEU A 116 1.86 -2.82 -9.76
CA LEU A 116 3.22 -3.29 -9.59
C LEU A 116 4.11 -2.52 -10.58
N ILE A 117 5.03 -1.75 -10.04
CA ILE A 117 6.05 -1.07 -10.83
C ILE A 117 7.30 -1.93 -10.76
N PHE A 118 7.65 -2.50 -11.89
CA PHE A 118 8.88 -3.26 -12.08
C PHE A 118 9.92 -2.38 -12.74
N ASP A 119 11.03 -2.17 -12.06
CA ASP A 119 12.19 -1.43 -12.59
C ASP A 119 13.36 -2.40 -12.76
N ASP A 120 13.91 -2.42 -13.97
CA ASP A 120 15.01 -3.26 -14.39
C ASP A 120 16.25 -2.39 -14.54
N SER A 121 17.08 -2.35 -13.53
CA SER A 121 18.32 -1.57 -13.47
C SER A 121 19.49 -2.50 -13.26
N ARG A 122 20.10 -3.00 -14.31
CA ARG A 122 21.26 -3.91 -14.34
C ARG A 122 21.68 -4.46 -12.97
N ASP A 123 21.50 -5.77 -12.75
CA ASP A 123 21.81 -6.50 -11.52
C ASP A 123 20.95 -6.16 -10.29
N VAL A 124 20.06 -5.17 -10.39
CA VAL A 124 19.14 -4.73 -9.36
C VAL A 124 17.74 -4.58 -9.94
N TYR A 125 16.77 -5.28 -9.35
CA TYR A 125 15.39 -5.29 -9.79
C TYR A 125 14.51 -4.77 -8.66
N SER A 126 13.71 -3.76 -8.93
CA SER A 126 12.78 -3.20 -7.96
C SER A 126 11.35 -3.60 -8.30
N LEU A 127 10.66 -4.13 -7.31
CA LEU A 127 9.24 -4.49 -7.34
C LEU A 127 8.51 -3.60 -6.35
N LEU A 128 7.90 -2.52 -6.83
CA LEU A 128 7.13 -1.60 -6.00
C LEU A 128 5.63 -1.85 -6.18
N PHE A 129 4.98 -2.35 -5.15
CA PHE A 129 3.53 -2.53 -5.09
C PHE A 129 2.87 -1.29 -4.51
N VAL A 130 1.83 -0.80 -5.15
CA VAL A 130 1.09 0.40 -4.77
C VAL A 130 -0.41 0.10 -4.81
N ASP A 131 -1.14 0.36 -3.73
CA ASP A 131 -2.61 0.30 -3.74
C ASP A 131 -3.17 1.57 -4.41
N CYS A 132 -3.92 1.41 -5.50
CA CYS A 132 -4.44 2.50 -6.33
C CYS A 132 -5.88 2.87 -6.02
N ARG A 133 -6.43 2.43 -4.88
CA ARG A 133 -7.78 2.84 -4.48
C ARG A 133 -7.88 4.35 -4.24
N ASP A 134 -6.77 5.00 -3.91
CA ASP A 134 -6.70 6.45 -3.72
C ASP A 134 -6.03 7.17 -4.87
N GLN A 135 -6.76 8.13 -5.47
CA GLN A 135 -6.28 8.95 -6.59
C GLN A 135 -5.02 9.78 -6.23
N ILE A 136 -4.82 10.08 -4.94
CA ILE A 136 -3.69 10.88 -4.45
C ILE A 136 -2.37 10.15 -4.64
N VAL A 137 -2.32 8.86 -4.35
CA VAL A 137 -1.09 8.05 -4.53
C VAL A 137 -0.76 7.92 -6.01
N SER A 138 -1.76 7.70 -6.87
CA SER A 138 -1.59 7.68 -8.32
C SER A 138 -0.97 8.99 -8.83
N PHE A 139 -1.44 10.12 -8.32
CA PHE A 139 -0.90 11.44 -8.68
C PHE A 139 0.54 11.65 -8.21
N LEU A 140 0.87 11.27 -6.96
CA LEU A 140 2.21 11.44 -6.38
C LEU A 140 3.29 10.62 -7.11
N TYR A 141 2.91 9.46 -7.64
CA TYR A 141 3.83 8.60 -8.40
C TYR A 141 3.78 8.83 -9.91
N GLY A 142 3.00 9.81 -10.39
CA GLY A 142 2.81 10.05 -11.82
C GLY A 142 2.20 8.85 -12.55
N LEU A 143 1.37 8.06 -11.85
CA LEU A 143 0.76 6.86 -12.38
C LEU A 143 -0.51 7.20 -13.15
N PRO A 144 -0.86 6.45 -14.21
CA PRO A 144 -2.11 6.68 -14.94
C PRO A 144 -3.30 6.47 -14.02
N LEU A 145 -4.14 7.51 -13.90
CA LEU A 145 -5.40 7.43 -13.14
C LEU A 145 -6.29 6.35 -13.79
N SER A 146 -6.73 5.38 -12.99
CA SER A 146 -7.72 4.41 -13.47
C SER A 146 -9.05 5.15 -13.75
N ARG A 147 -9.42 5.29 -15.01
CA ARG A 147 -10.79 5.60 -15.42
C ARG A 147 -11.65 4.36 -15.34
#